data_32c341711e0f558718b233724cbc8917
#
_entry.id   32c341711e0f558718b233724cbc8917
#
_cell.length_a   1.000
_cell.length_b   1.000
_cell.length_c   1.000
_cell.angle_alpha   90.00
_cell.angle_beta   90.00
_cell.angle_gamma   90.00
#
_symmetry.space_group_name_H-M   'P 1'
#
loop_
_entity.id
_entity.type
_entity.pdbx_description
1 polymer ?
#
loop_
_entity_poly.entity_id
_entity_poly.type
_entity_poly.pdbx_seq_one_letter_code
_entity_poly.pdbx_strand_id
1 'polypeptide(L)'
;GLPVVPSRFGWTKVFAEEILAIAHENDSIVGVTAAMKAPVGLNLLSEAYPQRVIDVGIAEQHALTMAAGMAFAGMHPVVALYATFLNRAYDQLLMDVAMHHAPVTVVLDRAGITGADGASHNGMWDIAMAAMIPGMRLAAPRDEATLRRQLRQAVAIDDGPSMLRYRKGSMPAPIEAIETLEGMDWLYRSHKQ
;
A
#
# COMPACT_ATOMS: atom_id res chain seq x y z
N GLY A 1 14.73 31.87 -0.52
CA GLY A 1 14.48 30.48 -0.25
C GLY A 1 12.99 30.28 0.06
N LEU A 2 12.41 29.23 -0.45
CA LEU A 2 11.05 28.86 -0.07
C LEU A 2 11.02 28.58 1.44
N PRO A 3 9.96 28.97 2.16
CA PRO A 3 9.86 28.69 3.59
C PRO A 3 9.96 27.16 3.80
N VAL A 4 10.87 26.77 4.72
CA VAL A 4 10.95 25.37 5.16
C VAL A 4 9.70 25.08 5.97
N VAL A 5 8.74 24.43 5.36
CA VAL A 5 7.58 23.87 6.08
C VAL A 5 8.12 22.79 7.01
N PRO A 6 7.85 22.83 8.33
CA PRO A 6 8.27 21.76 9.23
C PRO A 6 7.85 20.43 8.65
N SER A 7 8.80 19.49 8.53
CA SER A 7 8.49 18.15 8.00
C SER A 7 7.52 17.47 8.98
N ARG A 8 6.26 17.34 8.59
CA ARG A 8 5.37 16.39 9.24
C ARG A 8 5.93 14.98 9.02
N PHE A 9 5.56 14.04 9.90
CA PHE A 9 5.85 12.62 9.72
C PHE A 9 5.49 12.15 8.30
N GLY A 10 6.25 11.19 7.78
CA GLY A 10 6.07 10.70 6.41
C GLY A 10 4.91 9.70 6.29
N TRP A 11 4.53 9.42 5.05
CA TRP A 11 3.51 8.43 4.69
C TRP A 11 3.78 7.05 5.28
N THR A 12 5.02 6.59 5.18
CA THR A 12 5.46 5.29 5.72
C THR A 12 5.22 5.17 7.22
N LYS A 13 5.40 6.28 7.99
CA LYS A 13 5.14 6.28 9.42
C LYS A 13 3.65 6.08 9.74
N VAL A 14 2.77 6.76 9.00
CA VAL A 14 1.31 6.61 9.18
C VAL A 14 0.88 5.19 8.84
N PHE A 15 1.42 4.62 7.76
CA PHE A 15 1.17 3.22 7.42
C PHE A 15 1.62 2.28 8.54
N ALA A 16 2.85 2.46 9.06
CA ALA A 16 3.41 1.61 10.12
C ALA A 16 2.55 1.63 11.40
N GLU A 17 2.09 2.81 11.81
CA GLU A 17 1.20 2.96 12.97
C GLU A 17 -0.17 2.30 12.73
N GLU A 18 -0.75 2.51 11.55
CA GLU A 18 -2.09 2.01 11.26
C GLU A 18 -2.12 0.51 11.05
N ILE A 19 -1.12 -0.07 10.35
CA ILE A 19 -1.08 -1.54 10.20
C ILE A 19 -0.86 -2.25 11.53
N LEU A 20 -0.10 -1.66 12.45
CA LEU A 20 0.03 -2.18 13.81
C LEU A 20 -1.31 -2.10 14.55
N ALA A 21 -2.03 -0.98 14.47
CA ALA A 21 -3.35 -0.84 15.09
C ALA A 21 -4.35 -1.89 14.56
N ILE A 22 -4.40 -2.08 13.24
CA ILE A 22 -5.24 -3.11 12.60
C ILE A 22 -4.84 -4.51 13.07
N ALA A 23 -3.55 -4.80 13.20
CA ALA A 23 -3.06 -6.09 13.64
C ALA A 23 -3.33 -6.40 15.12
N HIS A 24 -3.53 -5.38 15.96
CA HIS A 24 -4.05 -5.55 17.33
C HIS A 24 -5.52 -5.96 17.35
N GLU A 25 -6.29 -5.55 16.35
CA GLU A 25 -7.72 -5.81 16.23
C GLU A 25 -8.02 -7.11 15.45
N ASN A 26 -7.07 -7.55 14.60
CA ASN A 26 -7.27 -8.68 13.68
C ASN A 26 -6.01 -9.57 13.62
N ASP A 27 -6.13 -10.77 14.15
CA ASP A 27 -5.04 -11.75 14.19
C ASP A 27 -4.69 -12.38 12.85
N SER A 28 -5.55 -12.25 11.83
CA SER A 28 -5.27 -12.76 10.48
C SER A 28 -4.23 -11.93 9.70
N ILE A 29 -3.95 -10.70 10.13
CA ILE A 29 -3.03 -9.78 9.45
C ILE A 29 -1.59 -10.30 9.54
N VAL A 30 -0.95 -10.45 8.38
CA VAL A 30 0.47 -10.83 8.23
C VAL A 30 1.16 -9.85 7.30
N GLY A 31 2.23 -9.21 7.76
CA GLY A 31 3.08 -8.35 6.93
C GLY A 31 4.07 -9.17 6.10
N VAL A 32 4.18 -8.88 4.83
CA VAL A 32 5.16 -9.52 3.93
C VAL A 32 5.94 -8.43 3.20
N THR A 33 7.25 -8.61 3.06
CA THR A 33 8.09 -7.69 2.29
C THR A 33 9.28 -8.42 1.64
N ALA A 34 9.99 -7.73 0.75
CA ALA A 34 11.14 -8.26 0.02
C ALA A 34 12.37 -7.40 0.31
N ALA A 35 13.11 -7.73 1.40
CA ALA A 35 14.31 -7.05 1.89
C ALA A 35 14.11 -5.56 2.24
N MET A 36 12.88 -5.15 2.59
CA MET A 36 12.54 -3.73 2.80
C MET A 36 11.75 -3.47 4.11
N LYS A 37 11.85 -4.32 5.11
CA LYS A 37 11.01 -4.28 6.31
C LYS A 37 10.91 -2.88 6.95
N ALA A 38 12.00 -2.24 7.28
CA ALA A 38 12.00 -0.91 7.87
C ALA A 38 11.63 0.20 6.85
N PRO A 39 12.19 0.20 5.62
CA PRO A 39 11.86 1.21 4.61
C PRO A 39 10.39 1.27 4.20
N VAL A 40 9.63 0.18 4.30
CA VAL A 40 8.20 0.14 3.98
C VAL A 40 7.30 0.21 5.22
N GLY A 41 7.86 0.38 6.43
CA GLY A 41 7.08 0.59 7.65
C GLY A 41 6.53 -0.66 8.34
N LEU A 42 7.08 -1.85 8.08
CA LEU A 42 6.71 -3.09 8.79
C LEU A 42 7.51 -3.34 10.07
N ASN A 43 8.41 -2.44 10.46
CA ASN A 43 9.23 -2.58 11.66
C ASN A 43 8.40 -2.62 12.95
N LEU A 44 7.43 -1.70 13.12
CA LEU A 44 6.59 -1.67 14.32
C LEU A 44 5.76 -2.95 14.48
N LEU A 45 5.18 -3.44 13.39
CA LEU A 45 4.46 -4.72 13.38
C LEU A 45 5.40 -5.89 13.72
N SER A 46 6.62 -5.90 13.16
CA SER A 46 7.62 -6.93 13.42
C SER A 46 8.13 -6.94 14.87
N GLU A 47 8.22 -5.78 15.50
CA GLU A 47 8.61 -5.67 16.91
C GLU A 47 7.52 -6.18 17.85
N ALA A 48 6.26 -5.87 17.57
CA ALA A 48 5.11 -6.32 18.35
C ALA A 48 4.75 -7.80 18.11
N TYR A 49 4.84 -8.24 16.87
CA TYR A 49 4.45 -9.58 16.42
C TYR A 49 5.48 -10.19 15.47
N PRO A 50 6.64 -10.65 15.97
CA PRO A 50 7.74 -11.15 15.11
C PRO A 50 7.33 -12.27 14.16
N GLN A 51 6.40 -13.15 14.56
CA GLN A 51 5.93 -14.28 13.75
C GLN A 51 4.93 -13.87 12.65
N ARG A 52 4.45 -12.63 12.69
CA ARG A 52 3.45 -12.10 11.74
C ARG A 52 4.07 -11.17 10.70
N VAL A 53 5.41 -11.11 10.62
CA VAL A 53 6.12 -10.36 9.57
C VAL A 53 7.17 -11.24 8.93
N ILE A 54 7.06 -11.43 7.62
CA ILE A 54 7.94 -12.27 6.84
C ILE A 54 8.69 -11.40 5.82
N ASP A 55 10.01 -11.47 5.85
CA ASP A 55 10.88 -10.87 4.86
C ASP A 55 11.46 -11.98 3.98
N VAL A 56 11.07 -12.01 2.71
CA VAL A 56 11.48 -13.06 1.77
C VAL A 56 12.83 -12.80 1.09
N GLY A 57 13.54 -11.73 1.49
CA GLY A 57 14.71 -11.27 0.75
C GLY A 57 14.31 -10.57 -0.55
N ILE A 58 15.23 -10.38 -1.48
CA ILE A 58 14.97 -9.72 -2.78
C ILE A 58 14.25 -10.71 -3.71
N ALA A 59 12.98 -11.00 -3.42
CA ALA A 59 12.17 -12.00 -4.11
C ALA A 59 10.68 -11.60 -4.13
N GLU A 60 10.36 -10.50 -4.81
CA GLU A 60 9.00 -9.94 -4.88
C GLU A 60 7.99 -10.94 -5.45
N GLN A 61 8.40 -11.77 -6.42
CA GLN A 61 7.59 -12.84 -6.98
C GLN A 61 7.17 -13.83 -5.89
N HIS A 62 8.14 -14.28 -5.09
CA HIS A 62 7.88 -15.20 -3.98
C HIS A 62 6.96 -14.57 -2.93
N ALA A 63 7.14 -13.28 -2.64
CA ALA A 63 6.28 -12.56 -1.71
C ALA A 63 4.80 -12.65 -2.10
N LEU A 64 4.45 -12.46 -3.38
CA LEU A 64 3.07 -12.50 -3.84
C LEU A 64 2.52 -13.93 -3.94
N THR A 65 3.28 -14.89 -4.46
CA THR A 65 2.86 -16.29 -4.50
C THR A 65 2.62 -16.85 -3.08
N MET A 66 3.54 -16.57 -2.15
CA MET A 66 3.40 -16.96 -0.76
C MET A 66 2.18 -16.29 -0.11
N ALA A 67 1.95 -15.00 -0.36
CA ALA A 67 0.79 -14.27 0.15
C ALA A 67 -0.53 -14.89 -0.35
N ALA A 68 -0.62 -15.31 -1.61
CA ALA A 68 -1.79 -16.03 -2.11
C ALA A 68 -2.04 -17.32 -1.32
N GLY A 69 -0.99 -18.11 -1.06
CA GLY A 69 -1.08 -19.33 -0.25
C GLY A 69 -1.54 -19.05 1.19
N MET A 70 -1.05 -17.96 1.81
CA MET A 70 -1.49 -17.54 3.14
C MET A 70 -2.96 -17.13 3.15
N ALA A 71 -3.41 -16.41 2.11
CA ALA A 71 -4.80 -15.99 1.97
C ALA A 71 -5.72 -17.21 1.86
N PHE A 72 -5.33 -18.24 1.11
CA PHE A 72 -6.09 -19.51 1.04
C PHE A 72 -6.14 -20.27 2.38
N ALA A 73 -5.15 -20.03 3.26
CA ALA A 73 -5.13 -20.56 4.62
C ALA A 73 -5.93 -19.71 5.63
N GLY A 74 -6.65 -18.67 5.18
CA GLY A 74 -7.50 -17.82 6.03
C GLY A 74 -6.76 -16.66 6.69
N MET A 75 -5.53 -16.36 6.28
CA MET A 75 -4.82 -15.14 6.69
C MET A 75 -5.18 -13.97 5.75
N HIS A 76 -4.87 -12.74 6.18
CA HIS A 76 -4.94 -11.57 5.32
C HIS A 76 -3.54 -10.96 5.17
N PRO A 77 -2.78 -11.35 4.14
CA PRO A 77 -1.45 -10.81 3.90
C PRO A 77 -1.48 -9.36 3.42
N VAL A 78 -0.61 -8.54 4.00
CA VAL A 78 -0.31 -7.18 3.58
C VAL A 78 1.10 -7.16 3.03
N VAL A 79 1.23 -7.15 1.70
CA VAL A 79 2.51 -7.17 0.98
C VAL A 79 2.97 -5.74 0.76
N ALA A 80 3.97 -5.29 1.52
CA ALA A 80 4.49 -3.93 1.45
C ALA A 80 5.81 -3.87 0.66
N LEU A 81 5.80 -3.13 -0.44
CA LEU A 81 6.91 -3.00 -1.40
C LEU A 81 7.11 -1.54 -1.81
N TYR A 82 8.26 -1.22 -2.40
CA TYR A 82 8.35 -0.01 -3.21
C TYR A 82 7.59 -0.20 -4.52
N ALA A 83 6.86 0.82 -4.95
CA ALA A 83 5.99 0.75 -6.13
C ALA A 83 6.73 0.29 -7.40
N THR A 84 7.99 0.71 -7.59
CA THR A 84 8.82 0.29 -8.72
C THR A 84 9.10 -1.21 -8.73
N PHE A 85 9.19 -1.86 -7.56
CA PHE A 85 9.55 -3.29 -7.48
C PHE A 85 8.36 -4.23 -7.70
N LEU A 86 7.13 -3.73 -7.69
CA LEU A 86 5.97 -4.51 -8.09
C LEU A 86 6.09 -5.03 -9.52
N ASN A 87 6.84 -4.34 -10.39
CA ASN A 87 7.09 -4.77 -11.77
C ASN A 87 7.60 -6.21 -11.86
N ARG A 88 8.39 -6.65 -10.87
CA ARG A 88 8.97 -7.99 -10.83
C ARG A 88 7.96 -9.09 -10.52
N ALA A 89 6.86 -8.73 -9.89
CA ALA A 89 5.87 -9.68 -9.37
C ALA A 89 4.48 -9.47 -10.01
N TYR A 90 4.43 -8.82 -11.16
CA TYR A 90 3.17 -8.54 -11.84
C TYR A 90 2.44 -9.83 -12.24
N ASP A 91 3.16 -10.80 -12.79
CA ASP A 91 2.61 -12.10 -13.18
C ASP A 91 2.00 -12.83 -11.97
N GLN A 92 2.70 -12.88 -10.84
CA GLN A 92 2.21 -13.51 -9.62
C GLN A 92 1.00 -12.78 -9.03
N LEU A 93 0.98 -11.44 -9.13
CA LEU A 93 -0.20 -10.68 -8.71
C LEU A 93 -1.43 -10.99 -9.59
N LEU A 94 -1.23 -11.15 -10.90
CA LEU A 94 -2.30 -11.50 -11.83
C LEU A 94 -2.72 -12.96 -11.66
N MET A 95 -1.74 -13.90 -11.73
CA MET A 95 -2.03 -15.33 -11.87
C MET A 95 -2.30 -16.00 -10.52
N ASP A 96 -1.50 -15.67 -9.47
CA ASP A 96 -1.62 -16.37 -8.19
C ASP A 96 -2.64 -15.68 -7.26
N VAL A 97 -2.74 -14.35 -7.34
CA VAL A 97 -3.62 -13.58 -6.45
C VAL A 97 -4.96 -13.27 -7.10
N ALA A 98 -4.97 -12.52 -8.21
CA ALA A 98 -6.21 -11.98 -8.78
C ALA A 98 -7.10 -13.06 -9.41
N MET A 99 -6.54 -13.97 -10.20
CA MET A 99 -7.30 -15.07 -10.82
C MET A 99 -7.99 -15.97 -9.78
N HIS A 100 -7.42 -16.07 -8.61
CA HIS A 100 -7.95 -16.89 -7.52
C HIS A 100 -8.78 -16.10 -6.49
N HIS A 101 -9.00 -14.80 -6.76
CA HIS A 101 -9.70 -13.91 -5.83
C HIS A 101 -9.12 -13.90 -4.41
N ALA A 102 -7.79 -14.11 -4.30
CA ALA A 102 -7.12 -14.16 -3.01
C ALA A 102 -7.17 -12.78 -2.31
N PRO A 103 -7.63 -12.68 -1.05
CA PRO A 103 -7.69 -11.43 -0.30
C PRO A 103 -6.30 -11.00 0.17
N VAL A 104 -5.53 -10.43 -0.74
CA VAL A 104 -4.19 -9.89 -0.51
C VAL A 104 -4.22 -8.38 -0.68
N THR A 105 -3.73 -7.65 0.31
CA THR A 105 -3.53 -6.19 0.21
C THR A 105 -2.09 -5.88 -0.17
N VAL A 106 -1.88 -5.22 -1.31
CA VAL A 106 -0.56 -4.74 -1.74
C VAL A 106 -0.41 -3.27 -1.37
N VAL A 107 0.62 -2.95 -0.60
CA VAL A 107 0.92 -1.56 -0.19
C VAL A 107 2.18 -1.09 -0.88
N LEU A 108 2.04 -0.04 -1.68
CA LEU A 108 3.09 0.50 -2.52
C LEU A 108 3.60 1.84 -1.97
N ASP A 109 4.72 1.77 -1.27
CA ASP A 109 5.48 2.97 -0.87
C ASP A 109 6.25 3.53 -2.07
N ARG A 110 6.50 4.81 -2.09
CA ARG A 110 7.24 5.52 -3.16
C ARG A 110 6.58 5.45 -4.54
N ALA A 111 5.26 5.46 -4.59
CA ALA A 111 4.54 5.62 -5.85
C ALA A 111 4.80 6.99 -6.46
N GLY A 112 4.96 7.05 -7.78
CA GLY A 112 5.28 8.27 -8.52
C GLY A 112 6.77 8.59 -8.55
N ILE A 113 7.11 9.87 -8.67
CA ILE A 113 8.49 10.36 -8.75
C ILE A 113 9.12 10.41 -7.37
N THR A 114 10.30 9.81 -7.21
CA THR A 114 11.01 9.66 -5.93
C THR A 114 12.17 10.65 -5.74
N GLY A 115 12.52 11.43 -6.76
CA GLY A 115 13.58 12.43 -6.68
C GLY A 115 14.98 11.81 -6.59
N ALA A 116 15.67 12.04 -5.48
CA ALA A 116 17.08 11.66 -5.29
C ALA A 116 17.36 10.15 -5.36
N ASP A 117 16.35 9.30 -5.24
CA ASP A 117 16.51 7.83 -5.39
C ASP A 117 16.81 7.41 -6.84
N GLY A 118 16.63 8.31 -7.80
CA GLY A 118 16.92 8.10 -9.22
C GLY A 118 15.78 7.43 -10.00
N ALA A 119 15.98 7.35 -11.32
CA ALA A 119 14.94 6.90 -12.26
C ALA A 119 14.46 5.47 -12.00
N SER A 120 15.34 4.57 -11.56
CA SER A 120 15.01 3.17 -11.26
C SER A 120 14.05 2.98 -10.08
N HIS A 121 13.90 4.01 -9.25
CA HIS A 121 13.03 3.98 -8.07
C HIS A 121 11.70 4.72 -8.28
N ASN A 122 11.47 5.31 -9.45
CA ASN A 122 10.19 5.95 -9.77
C ASN A 122 9.09 4.88 -9.95
N GLY A 123 8.07 4.93 -9.09
CA GLY A 123 6.93 4.01 -9.13
C GLY A 123 5.83 4.53 -10.07
N MET A 124 6.06 4.51 -11.38
CA MET A 124 5.19 5.13 -12.38
C MET A 124 4.18 4.17 -13.03
N TRP A 125 4.38 2.86 -12.86
CA TRP A 125 3.65 1.84 -13.63
C TRP A 125 2.47 1.23 -12.88
N ASP A 126 2.41 1.41 -11.57
CA ASP A 126 1.49 0.75 -10.66
C ASP A 126 0.01 0.96 -11.00
N ILE A 127 -0.41 2.18 -11.36
CA ILE A 127 -1.80 2.46 -11.78
C ILE A 127 -2.15 1.70 -13.06
N ALA A 128 -1.26 1.73 -14.05
CA ALA A 128 -1.49 1.04 -15.32
C ALA A 128 -1.56 -0.48 -15.13
N MET A 129 -0.67 -1.03 -14.31
CA MET A 129 -0.68 -2.45 -13.96
C MET A 129 -1.94 -2.84 -13.20
N ALA A 130 -2.35 -2.06 -12.20
CA ALA A 130 -3.56 -2.31 -11.44
C ALA A 130 -4.81 -2.29 -12.32
N ALA A 131 -4.88 -1.37 -13.29
CA ALA A 131 -6.01 -1.25 -14.22
C ALA A 131 -6.17 -2.47 -15.15
N MET A 132 -5.10 -3.23 -15.37
CA MET A 132 -5.15 -4.45 -16.20
C MET A 132 -5.50 -5.71 -15.37
N ILE A 133 -5.49 -5.64 -14.04
CA ILE A 133 -5.75 -6.80 -13.17
C ILE A 133 -7.24 -6.88 -12.86
N PRO A 134 -7.94 -7.97 -13.25
CA PRO A 134 -9.35 -8.13 -12.97
C PRO A 134 -9.65 -8.12 -11.46
N GLY A 135 -10.68 -7.38 -11.05
CA GLY A 135 -11.11 -7.30 -9.66
C GLY A 135 -10.20 -6.50 -8.72
N MET A 136 -9.11 -5.93 -9.22
CA MET A 136 -8.21 -5.09 -8.41
C MET A 136 -8.92 -3.82 -7.93
N ARG A 137 -8.87 -3.57 -6.64
CA ARG A 137 -9.35 -2.34 -6.01
C ARG A 137 -8.17 -1.47 -5.60
N LEU A 138 -8.03 -0.32 -6.26
CA LEU A 138 -6.90 0.60 -6.07
C LEU A 138 -7.32 1.81 -5.24
N ALA A 139 -6.55 2.11 -4.20
CA ALA A 139 -6.67 3.30 -3.37
C ALA A 139 -5.42 4.19 -3.44
N ALA A 140 -5.64 5.49 -3.49
CA ALA A 140 -4.60 6.52 -3.50
C ALA A 140 -4.94 7.62 -2.49
N PRO A 141 -4.52 7.48 -1.22
CA PRO A 141 -4.84 8.44 -0.18
C PRO A 141 -4.20 9.81 -0.45
N ARG A 142 -4.90 10.87 -0.08
CA ARG A 142 -4.43 12.26 -0.22
C ARG A 142 -3.77 12.82 1.04
N ASP A 143 -4.11 12.28 2.21
CA ASP A 143 -3.68 12.73 3.54
C ASP A 143 -3.68 11.58 4.56
N GLU A 144 -3.31 11.86 5.81
CA GLU A 144 -3.27 10.89 6.89
C GLU A 144 -4.63 10.21 7.13
N ALA A 145 -5.69 10.99 7.25
CA ALA A 145 -7.02 10.47 7.55
C ALA A 145 -7.51 9.52 6.45
N THR A 146 -7.27 9.87 5.19
CA THR A 146 -7.63 9.02 4.06
C THR A 146 -6.76 7.79 3.96
N LEU A 147 -5.45 7.86 4.30
CA LEU A 147 -4.60 6.68 4.33
C LEU A 147 -5.10 5.66 5.36
N ARG A 148 -5.33 6.09 6.60
CA ARG A 148 -5.80 5.21 7.67
C ARG A 148 -7.15 4.56 7.30
N ARG A 149 -8.09 5.35 6.81
CA ARG A 149 -9.39 4.85 6.35
C ARG A 149 -9.28 3.86 5.20
N GLN A 150 -8.53 4.21 4.15
CA GLN A 150 -8.38 3.37 2.97
C GLN A 150 -7.60 2.09 3.24
N LEU A 151 -6.62 2.10 4.15
CA LEU A 151 -5.93 0.88 4.58
C LEU A 151 -6.91 -0.07 5.29
N ARG A 152 -7.75 0.42 6.20
CA ARG A 152 -8.80 -0.39 6.85
C ARG A 152 -9.80 -0.95 5.84
N GLN A 153 -10.20 -0.15 4.85
CA GLN A 153 -11.08 -0.60 3.78
C GLN A 153 -10.41 -1.69 2.92
N ALA A 154 -9.13 -1.52 2.60
CA ALA A 154 -8.37 -2.47 1.79
C ALA A 154 -8.23 -3.85 2.49
N VAL A 155 -7.89 -3.86 3.78
CA VAL A 155 -7.77 -5.11 4.54
C VAL A 155 -9.11 -5.75 4.93
N ALA A 156 -10.21 -5.05 4.74
CA ALA A 156 -11.56 -5.61 4.91
C ALA A 156 -12.10 -6.29 3.64
N ILE A 157 -11.38 -6.21 2.52
CA ILE A 157 -11.74 -6.88 1.27
C ILE A 157 -11.36 -8.36 1.37
N ASP A 158 -12.34 -9.24 1.28
CA ASP A 158 -12.19 -10.69 1.43
C ASP A 158 -12.46 -11.49 0.14
N ASP A 159 -12.85 -10.81 -0.94
CA ASP A 159 -13.26 -11.40 -2.22
C ASP A 159 -12.30 -11.08 -3.38
N GLY A 160 -11.07 -10.64 -3.08
CA GLY A 160 -10.07 -10.36 -4.11
C GLY A 160 -8.95 -9.41 -3.67
N PRO A 161 -8.07 -9.04 -4.61
CA PRO A 161 -6.93 -8.20 -4.30
C PRO A 161 -7.30 -6.73 -4.09
N SER A 162 -6.55 -6.09 -3.21
CA SER A 162 -6.58 -4.64 -3.01
C SER A 162 -5.17 -4.04 -3.10
N MET A 163 -5.09 -2.79 -3.49
CA MET A 163 -3.83 -2.07 -3.62
C MET A 163 -3.96 -0.66 -3.04
N LEU A 164 -3.03 -0.29 -2.17
CA LEU A 164 -2.90 1.05 -1.62
C LEU A 164 -1.56 1.64 -2.06
N ARG A 165 -1.58 2.83 -2.65
CA ARG A 165 -0.36 3.50 -3.13
C ARG A 165 -0.19 4.88 -2.51
N TYR A 166 1.02 5.23 -2.09
CA TYR A 166 1.35 6.57 -1.63
C TYR A 166 2.79 6.96 -2.01
N ARG A 167 3.00 8.28 -2.08
CA ARG A 167 4.26 8.86 -2.50
C ARG A 167 5.32 8.84 -1.39
N LYS A 168 6.58 8.99 -1.76
CA LYS A 168 7.67 9.34 -0.84
C LYS A 168 7.50 10.77 -0.30
N GLY A 169 7.89 10.97 0.94
CA GLY A 169 8.00 12.31 1.53
C GLY A 169 7.06 12.57 2.70
N SER A 170 6.95 13.84 3.05
CA SER A 170 6.15 14.29 4.19
C SER A 170 4.66 14.19 3.91
N MET A 171 3.89 13.95 4.97
CA MET A 171 2.43 13.97 4.92
C MET A 171 1.95 15.40 4.69
N PRO A 172 1.04 15.66 3.73
CA PRO A 172 0.42 16.96 3.57
C PRO A 172 -0.50 17.31 4.75
N ALA A 173 -0.86 18.57 4.87
CA ALA A 173 -1.93 18.99 5.76
C ALA A 173 -3.25 18.31 5.34
N PRO A 174 -4.17 18.04 6.28
CA PRO A 174 -5.50 17.55 5.93
C PRO A 174 -6.19 18.47 4.93
N ILE A 175 -6.82 17.85 3.93
CA ILE A 175 -7.59 18.55 2.90
C ILE A 175 -9.02 18.01 3.00
N GLU A 176 -9.98 18.90 3.32
CA GLU A 176 -11.38 18.48 3.33
C GLU A 176 -11.91 18.29 1.92
N ALA A 177 -12.65 17.22 1.70
CA ALA A 177 -13.35 17.02 0.45
C ALA A 177 -14.60 17.91 0.43
N ILE A 178 -14.86 18.56 -0.71
CA ILE A 178 -16.12 19.28 -0.95
C ILE A 178 -17.29 18.28 -1.03
N GLU A 179 -17.00 17.13 -1.64
CA GLU A 179 -17.95 16.04 -1.86
C GLU A 179 -17.20 14.74 -2.06
N THR A 180 -17.79 13.62 -1.66
CA THR A 180 -17.29 12.27 -1.99
C THR A 180 -18.36 11.56 -2.81
N LEU A 181 -17.98 11.14 -4.03
CA LEU A 181 -18.86 10.43 -4.95
C LEU A 181 -18.15 9.15 -5.43
N GLU A 182 -18.80 8.01 -5.29
CA GLU A 182 -18.29 6.70 -5.74
C GLU A 182 -16.85 6.40 -5.26
N GLY A 183 -16.53 6.79 -4.02
CA GLY A 183 -15.20 6.59 -3.44
C GLY A 183 -14.14 7.61 -3.88
N MET A 184 -14.50 8.57 -4.73
CA MET A 184 -13.65 9.68 -5.14
C MET A 184 -13.97 10.94 -4.37
N ASP A 185 -12.94 11.60 -3.84
CA ASP A 185 -13.06 12.86 -3.13
C ASP A 185 -12.87 14.05 -4.10
N TRP A 186 -13.87 14.91 -4.19
CA TRP A 186 -13.78 16.17 -4.92
C TRP A 186 -13.16 17.23 -4.02
N LEU A 187 -12.03 17.79 -4.44
CA LEU A 187 -11.29 18.80 -3.66
C LEU A 187 -11.48 20.21 -4.19
N TYR A 188 -11.86 20.35 -5.44
CA TYR A 188 -12.01 21.63 -6.10
C TYR A 188 -13.05 21.56 -7.23
N ARG A 189 -13.89 22.58 -7.34
CA ARG A 189 -14.78 22.79 -8.50
C ARG A 189 -14.35 24.04 -9.25
N SER A 190 -14.04 23.90 -10.53
CA SER A 190 -13.77 25.05 -11.37
C SER A 190 -15.06 25.84 -11.60
N HIS A 191 -15.00 27.17 -11.45
CA HIS A 191 -16.08 28.06 -11.81
C HIS A 191 -16.04 28.49 -13.29
N LYS A 192 -15.11 27.95 -14.09
CA LYS A 192 -15.08 28.18 -15.54
C LYS A 192 -16.02 27.19 -16.20
N GLN A 193 -17.09 27.73 -16.79
CA GLN A 193 -17.90 27.08 -17.81
C GLN A 193 -17.06 26.88 -19.08
#